data_1323dc115d7e126fa42f4d629b7b8594
#
_entry.id   1323dc115d7e126fa42f4d629b7b8594
#
_cell.length_a   1.000
_cell.length_b   1.000
_cell.length_c   1.000
_cell.angle_alpha   90.00
_cell.angle_beta   90.00
_cell.angle_gamma   90.00
#
_symmetry.space_group_name_H-M   'P 1'
#
loop_
_entity.id
_entity.type
_entity.pdbx_description
1 polymer ?
#
loop_
_entity_poly.entity_id
_entity_poly.type
_entity_poly.pdbx_seq_one_letter_code
_entity_poly.pdbx_strand_id
1 'polypeptide(L)'
;MHFMTIAEASRLIATRKLSPVELTRSFLDRIAALDPQLNSYLLVTADRAMTRAKEAEQEIAAGNYRGPMHGIPYALKDIYCTAGIRTTGHSRTRETYVPDFDATTVTKLTQAGAILLGKLSTHEFAHGGPSFDLPWPAARNPWNRDHATGGSSSGSGAAGAAGLTMASLGSDTGGSIRNPAALCGLVGLKPTYGLVSRFGVYTNSFSYDHAGPLTWTAEDCAIMLQAIAGHDRKDPASANQDIPHYRAELTGSVKGMRIGIVRHLYEDDVPTPSVVKQALEAAYDVLRGLGAILEDVRIRPAQEYHDVKIIGAESELYAVHEPALRQQLGNFGEDFLGRTLGALMISSADYMQASRQRRKTIADMQPLYAKYDAFLTAGPGPAGRLDAWRTISFWQQASLTTPFNVLGGPALAQCIGYSDAGLPLSMQIYARPFADSTVLRVAHAYERATPWRTRRPALDARASFSAAQPPVPEPEKAMIGQTRRDEIAALCQRAGLTLNERHFEQLCATAPYIDEMTGRLERDPEFYDEPSNIFIA
;
A
#
# COMPACT_ATOMS: atom_id res chain seq x y z
N MET A 1 2.41 -22.40 -14.44
CA MET A 1 3.46 -21.40 -14.17
C MET A 1 2.96 -20.19 -13.38
N HIS A 2 1.80 -19.62 -13.69
CA HIS A 2 1.31 -18.32 -13.17
C HIS A 2 1.08 -18.21 -11.66
N PHE A 3 0.97 -19.33 -10.97
CA PHE A 3 0.80 -19.42 -9.52
C PHE A 3 1.92 -20.19 -8.82
N MET A 4 3.04 -20.37 -9.52
CA MET A 4 4.29 -20.83 -8.92
C MET A 4 4.82 -19.70 -8.01
N THR A 5 5.40 -20.05 -6.87
CA THR A 5 6.05 -19.08 -5.99
C THR A 5 7.40 -18.63 -6.58
N ILE A 6 7.89 -17.46 -6.17
CA ILE A 6 9.26 -17.03 -6.52
C ILE A 6 10.27 -18.05 -6.02
N ALA A 7 10.08 -18.57 -4.79
CA ALA A 7 10.95 -19.58 -4.22
C ALA A 7 11.01 -20.86 -5.04
N GLU A 8 9.87 -21.31 -5.61
CA GLU A 8 9.82 -22.48 -6.51
C GLU A 8 10.45 -22.17 -7.87
N ALA A 9 10.07 -21.04 -8.50
CA ALA A 9 10.59 -20.65 -9.79
C ALA A 9 12.10 -20.43 -9.76
N SER A 10 12.63 -19.75 -8.75
CA SER A 10 14.07 -19.48 -8.60
C SER A 10 14.90 -20.76 -8.50
N ARG A 11 14.41 -21.80 -7.79
CA ARG A 11 15.09 -23.10 -7.72
C ARG A 11 15.13 -23.81 -9.07
N LEU A 12 14.02 -23.75 -9.83
CA LEU A 12 13.95 -24.35 -11.16
C LEU A 12 14.84 -23.60 -12.16
N ILE A 13 14.86 -22.26 -12.09
CA ILE A 13 15.72 -21.42 -12.92
C ILE A 13 17.20 -21.68 -12.60
N ALA A 14 17.59 -21.67 -11.32
CA ALA A 14 18.97 -21.92 -10.90
C ALA A 14 19.49 -23.30 -11.36
N THR A 15 18.60 -24.31 -11.43
CA THR A 15 18.91 -25.65 -11.92
C THR A 15 18.65 -25.83 -13.42
N ARG A 16 18.33 -24.77 -14.18
CA ARG A 16 18.01 -24.74 -15.60
C ARG A 16 16.85 -25.67 -16.02
N LYS A 17 15.93 -25.94 -15.09
CA LYS A 17 14.69 -26.71 -15.32
C LYS A 17 13.52 -25.83 -15.75
N LEU A 18 13.67 -24.52 -15.64
CA LEU A 18 12.72 -23.51 -16.09
C LEU A 18 13.48 -22.39 -16.78
N SER A 19 13.05 -22.03 -17.98
CA SER A 19 13.61 -20.91 -18.73
C SER A 19 13.01 -19.59 -18.28
N PRO A 20 13.80 -18.54 -17.96
CA PRO A 20 13.30 -17.19 -17.77
C PRO A 20 12.51 -16.68 -18.97
N VAL A 21 12.88 -17.09 -20.19
CA VAL A 21 12.19 -16.70 -21.43
C VAL A 21 10.79 -17.32 -21.50
N GLU A 22 10.65 -18.62 -21.21
CA GLU A 22 9.35 -19.30 -21.14
C GLU A 22 8.46 -18.72 -20.06
N LEU A 23 9.03 -18.50 -18.87
CA LEU A 23 8.30 -17.93 -17.73
C LEU A 23 7.77 -16.53 -18.07
N THR A 24 8.63 -15.66 -18.59
CA THR A 24 8.25 -14.28 -18.96
C THR A 24 7.17 -14.26 -20.03
N ARG A 25 7.33 -15.07 -21.09
CA ARG A 25 6.34 -15.19 -22.17
C ARG A 25 4.99 -15.63 -21.62
N SER A 26 4.97 -16.64 -20.74
CA SER A 26 3.71 -17.13 -20.18
C SER A 26 2.96 -16.04 -19.40
N PHE A 27 3.68 -15.15 -18.68
CA PHE A 27 3.04 -14.01 -18.00
C PHE A 27 2.53 -12.95 -18.99
N LEU A 28 3.31 -12.62 -20.04
CA LEU A 28 2.90 -11.67 -21.06
C LEU A 28 1.63 -12.15 -21.82
N ASP A 29 1.58 -13.43 -22.18
CA ASP A 29 0.42 -14.03 -22.83
C ASP A 29 -0.82 -13.98 -21.91
N ARG A 30 -0.64 -14.26 -20.61
CA ARG A 30 -1.72 -14.17 -19.63
C ARG A 30 -2.18 -12.73 -19.40
N ILE A 31 -1.28 -11.76 -19.37
CA ILE A 31 -1.62 -10.34 -19.29
C ILE A 31 -2.49 -9.96 -20.49
N ALA A 32 -2.06 -10.29 -21.71
CA ALA A 32 -2.82 -9.99 -22.91
C ALA A 32 -4.24 -10.60 -22.89
N ALA A 33 -4.40 -11.79 -22.31
CA ALA A 33 -5.67 -12.51 -22.27
C ALA A 33 -6.64 -12.01 -21.16
N LEU A 34 -6.12 -11.59 -20.01
CA LEU A 34 -6.97 -11.33 -18.82
C LEU A 34 -6.99 -9.88 -18.37
N ASP A 35 -5.93 -9.10 -18.60
CA ASP A 35 -5.85 -7.74 -18.08
C ASP A 35 -6.91 -6.77 -18.65
N PRO A 36 -7.41 -6.94 -19.91
CA PRO A 36 -8.54 -6.14 -20.40
C PRO A 36 -9.82 -6.21 -19.54
N GLN A 37 -9.96 -7.25 -18.70
CA GLN A 37 -11.08 -7.38 -17.76
C GLN A 37 -10.76 -6.80 -16.36
N LEU A 38 -9.49 -6.50 -16.08
CA LEU A 38 -8.99 -6.13 -14.75
C LEU A 38 -8.43 -4.72 -14.67
N ASN A 39 -7.97 -4.15 -15.79
CA ASN A 39 -7.32 -2.84 -15.87
C ASN A 39 -6.15 -2.70 -14.87
N SER A 40 -5.39 -3.78 -14.65
CA SER A 40 -4.32 -3.76 -13.67
C SER A 40 -3.02 -3.16 -14.21
N TYR A 41 -2.80 -3.14 -15.52
CA TYR A 41 -1.65 -2.53 -16.18
C TYR A 41 -2.01 -1.21 -16.86
N LEU A 42 -1.19 -0.18 -16.66
CA LEU A 42 -1.20 1.08 -17.46
C LEU A 42 -0.27 0.97 -18.66
N LEU A 43 0.78 0.17 -18.55
CA LEU A 43 1.76 -0.05 -19.60
C LEU A 43 2.41 -1.42 -19.44
N VAL A 44 2.42 -2.22 -20.51
CA VAL A 44 3.16 -3.48 -20.60
C VAL A 44 4.44 -3.26 -21.40
N THR A 45 5.59 -3.71 -20.89
CA THR A 45 6.91 -3.52 -21.53
C THR A 45 7.42 -4.83 -22.16
N ALA A 46 6.59 -5.45 -23.02
CA ALA A 46 6.79 -6.79 -23.52
C ALA A 46 8.17 -7.03 -24.18
N ASP A 47 8.57 -6.15 -25.12
CA ASP A 47 9.84 -6.30 -25.84
C ASP A 47 11.05 -6.20 -24.89
N ARG A 48 11.01 -5.21 -23.96
CA ARG A 48 12.05 -5.02 -22.95
C ARG A 48 12.11 -6.23 -22.00
N ALA A 49 10.97 -6.74 -21.56
CA ALA A 49 10.88 -7.92 -20.71
C ALA A 49 11.46 -9.16 -21.39
N MET A 50 11.12 -9.38 -22.66
CA MET A 50 11.66 -10.52 -23.44
C MET A 50 13.16 -10.41 -23.71
N THR A 51 13.67 -9.19 -23.93
CA THR A 51 15.11 -8.96 -24.09
C THR A 51 15.85 -9.31 -22.80
N ARG A 52 15.37 -8.76 -21.65
CA ARG A 52 15.96 -9.07 -20.33
C ARG A 52 15.85 -10.54 -19.94
N ALA A 53 14.76 -11.21 -20.33
CA ALA A 53 14.61 -12.66 -20.11
C ALA A 53 15.67 -13.48 -20.84
N LYS A 54 15.97 -13.14 -22.10
CA LYS A 54 17.03 -13.79 -22.87
C LYS A 54 18.42 -13.53 -22.28
N GLU A 55 18.69 -12.30 -21.85
CA GLU A 55 19.95 -11.95 -21.17
C GLU A 55 20.11 -12.73 -19.87
N ALA A 56 19.06 -12.79 -19.03
CA ALA A 56 19.06 -13.57 -17.79
C ALA A 56 19.31 -15.08 -18.07
N GLU A 57 18.68 -15.64 -19.09
CA GLU A 57 18.89 -17.03 -19.46
C GLU A 57 20.35 -17.31 -19.87
N GLN A 58 20.95 -16.41 -20.67
CA GLN A 58 22.36 -16.52 -21.10
C GLN A 58 23.32 -16.40 -19.90
N GLU A 59 23.08 -15.42 -18.99
CA GLU A 59 23.88 -15.23 -17.78
C GLU A 59 23.84 -16.49 -16.88
N ILE A 60 22.66 -17.06 -16.67
CA ILE A 60 22.46 -18.27 -15.86
C ILE A 60 23.13 -19.49 -16.55
N ALA A 61 23.01 -19.60 -17.86
CA ALA A 61 23.67 -20.67 -18.63
C ALA A 61 25.20 -20.60 -18.51
N ALA A 62 25.76 -19.39 -18.44
CA ALA A 62 27.18 -19.13 -18.22
C ALA A 62 27.63 -19.30 -16.75
N GLY A 63 26.74 -19.65 -15.83
CA GLY A 63 27.05 -19.84 -14.41
C GLY A 63 26.91 -18.55 -13.54
N ASN A 64 26.49 -17.44 -14.10
CA ASN A 64 26.37 -16.14 -13.41
C ASN A 64 24.98 -15.97 -12.79
N TYR A 65 24.57 -16.89 -11.92
CA TYR A 65 23.31 -16.77 -11.19
C TYR A 65 23.40 -15.74 -10.05
N ARG A 66 22.57 -14.69 -10.11
CA ARG A 66 22.62 -13.54 -9.18
C ARG A 66 21.81 -13.73 -7.89
N GLY A 67 21.01 -14.79 -7.79
CA GLY A 67 20.16 -15.05 -6.63
C GLY A 67 18.68 -15.21 -6.95
N PRO A 68 17.80 -15.30 -5.91
CA PRO A 68 16.41 -15.74 -6.09
C PRO A 68 15.53 -14.86 -7.00
N MET A 69 15.89 -13.59 -7.21
CA MET A 69 15.15 -12.71 -8.13
C MET A 69 15.64 -12.81 -9.59
N HIS A 70 16.73 -13.53 -9.87
CA HIS A 70 17.29 -13.62 -11.22
C HIS A 70 16.36 -14.40 -12.15
N GLY A 71 15.87 -13.73 -13.20
CA GLY A 71 14.93 -14.29 -14.18
C GLY A 71 13.47 -14.28 -13.71
N ILE A 72 13.14 -13.62 -12.59
CA ILE A 72 11.77 -13.55 -12.05
C ILE A 72 11.02 -12.36 -12.61
N PRO A 73 9.84 -12.57 -13.23
CA PRO A 73 8.95 -11.50 -13.68
C PRO A 73 8.32 -10.75 -12.52
N TYR A 74 8.43 -9.41 -12.52
CA TYR A 74 7.79 -8.52 -11.56
C TYR A 74 7.16 -7.30 -12.24
N ALA A 75 6.35 -6.55 -11.52
CA ALA A 75 5.74 -5.32 -12.01
C ALA A 75 5.81 -4.18 -10.98
N LEU A 76 5.66 -2.94 -11.42
CA LEU A 76 5.82 -1.75 -10.60
C LEU A 76 4.53 -0.92 -10.59
N LYS A 77 4.06 -0.52 -9.40
CA LYS A 77 3.10 0.56 -9.28
C LYS A 77 3.59 1.78 -10.08
N ASP A 78 2.70 2.45 -10.82
CA ASP A 78 3.10 3.51 -11.76
C ASP A 78 3.50 4.84 -11.10
N ILE A 79 4.19 4.77 -9.99
CA ILE A 79 4.83 5.89 -9.29
C ILE A 79 6.36 5.72 -9.18
N TYR A 80 6.89 4.58 -9.59
CA TYR A 80 8.32 4.31 -9.58
C TYR A 80 8.95 4.80 -10.87
N CYS A 81 9.77 5.85 -10.82
CA CYS A 81 10.53 6.33 -11.96
C CYS A 81 11.38 5.20 -12.54
N THR A 82 11.25 4.98 -13.83
CA THR A 82 11.96 3.94 -14.57
C THR A 82 12.50 4.55 -15.84
N ALA A 83 13.81 4.61 -16.02
CA ALA A 83 14.46 5.27 -17.14
C ALA A 83 13.93 4.78 -18.49
N GLY A 84 13.49 5.71 -19.33
CA GLY A 84 12.94 5.44 -20.65
C GLY A 84 11.57 4.75 -20.66
N ILE A 85 10.89 4.64 -19.52
CA ILE A 85 9.54 4.07 -19.42
C ILE A 85 8.58 5.12 -18.85
N ARG A 86 7.50 5.38 -19.58
CA ARG A 86 6.46 6.31 -19.14
C ARG A 86 5.99 5.98 -17.72
N THR A 87 5.92 7.01 -16.86
CA THR A 87 5.52 6.92 -15.46
C THR A 87 4.56 8.07 -15.14
N THR A 88 3.26 7.77 -15.12
CA THR A 88 2.21 8.79 -15.11
C THR A 88 1.71 9.14 -13.71
N GLY A 89 1.90 8.26 -12.72
CA GLY A 89 1.20 8.35 -11.43
C GLY A 89 -0.32 8.23 -11.56
N HIS A 90 -0.83 7.69 -12.69
CA HIS A 90 -2.25 7.64 -13.03
C HIS A 90 -2.88 9.04 -13.11
N SER A 91 -2.13 10.06 -13.54
CA SER A 91 -2.57 11.45 -13.61
C SER A 91 -2.36 12.05 -15.00
N ARG A 92 -3.34 12.84 -15.49
CA ARG A 92 -3.19 13.62 -16.72
C ARG A 92 -2.03 14.60 -16.64
N THR A 93 -1.69 15.08 -15.44
CA THR A 93 -0.58 16.04 -15.24
C THR A 93 0.77 15.46 -15.65
N ARG A 94 0.89 14.12 -15.72
CA ARG A 94 2.10 13.36 -16.07
C ARG A 94 1.88 12.35 -17.19
N GLU A 95 0.83 12.50 -17.97
CA GLU A 95 0.40 11.51 -18.98
C GLU A 95 1.51 11.12 -19.96
N THR A 96 2.40 12.03 -20.31
CA THR A 96 3.50 11.82 -21.25
C THR A 96 4.88 11.77 -20.61
N TYR A 97 4.95 11.84 -19.27
CA TYR A 97 6.23 11.92 -18.57
C TYR A 97 7.02 10.61 -18.66
N VAL A 98 8.25 10.72 -19.16
CA VAL A 98 9.22 9.63 -19.23
C VAL A 98 10.48 10.06 -18.45
N PRO A 99 10.76 9.44 -17.29
CA PRO A 99 11.96 9.75 -16.52
C PRO A 99 13.23 9.29 -17.24
N ASP A 100 14.34 9.99 -17.00
CA ASP A 100 15.69 9.67 -17.49
C ASP A 100 16.53 8.92 -16.45
N PHE A 101 15.94 8.62 -15.29
CA PHE A 101 16.57 7.90 -14.19
C PHE A 101 15.67 6.81 -13.60
N ASP A 102 16.29 5.86 -12.91
CA ASP A 102 15.61 4.81 -12.17
C ASP A 102 15.46 5.15 -10.68
N ALA A 103 14.33 4.79 -10.11
CA ALA A 103 14.20 4.68 -8.66
C ALA A 103 15.23 3.66 -8.11
N THR A 104 15.73 3.89 -6.89
CA THR A 104 16.74 2.99 -6.28
C THR A 104 16.26 1.54 -6.22
N THR A 105 14.98 1.31 -5.92
CA THR A 105 14.40 -0.05 -5.92
C THR A 105 14.41 -0.69 -7.31
N VAL A 106 14.19 0.08 -8.36
CA VAL A 106 14.28 -0.39 -9.76
C VAL A 106 15.71 -0.79 -10.10
N THR A 107 16.69 0.05 -9.74
CA THR A 107 18.13 -0.26 -9.91
C THR A 107 18.51 -1.55 -9.19
N LYS A 108 18.10 -1.70 -7.92
CA LYS A 108 18.39 -2.91 -7.12
C LYS A 108 17.77 -4.18 -7.73
N LEU A 109 16.50 -4.13 -8.17
CA LEU A 109 15.84 -5.27 -8.82
C LEU A 109 16.48 -5.61 -10.17
N THR A 110 16.90 -4.62 -10.95
CA THR A 110 17.67 -4.83 -12.19
C THR A 110 19.00 -5.49 -11.90
N GLN A 111 19.73 -5.06 -10.86
CA GLN A 111 20.98 -5.68 -10.43
C GLN A 111 20.78 -7.12 -9.93
N ALA A 112 19.65 -7.41 -9.30
CA ALA A 112 19.26 -8.77 -8.90
C ALA A 112 18.84 -9.65 -10.10
N GLY A 113 18.76 -9.09 -11.32
CA GLY A 113 18.39 -9.81 -12.54
C GLY A 113 16.89 -10.04 -12.72
N ALA A 114 16.03 -9.32 -11.98
CA ALA A 114 14.59 -9.39 -12.13
C ALA A 114 14.09 -8.76 -13.44
N ILE A 115 12.96 -9.23 -13.95
CA ILE A 115 12.42 -8.89 -15.27
C ILE A 115 11.15 -8.04 -15.10
N LEU A 116 11.21 -6.76 -15.47
CA LEU A 116 10.07 -5.86 -15.40
C LEU A 116 9.06 -6.15 -16.52
N LEU A 117 7.83 -6.50 -16.14
CA LEU A 117 6.72 -6.73 -17.08
C LEU A 117 6.01 -5.44 -17.48
N GLY A 118 5.99 -4.44 -16.60
CA GLY A 118 5.31 -3.18 -16.88
C GLY A 118 4.95 -2.35 -15.65
N LYS A 119 4.12 -1.32 -15.89
CA LYS A 119 3.66 -0.34 -14.92
C LYS A 119 2.19 -0.60 -14.58
N LEU A 120 1.90 -0.71 -13.30
CA LEU A 120 0.60 -1.10 -12.76
C LEU A 120 -0.24 0.11 -12.38
N SER A 121 -1.54 -0.03 -12.55
CA SER A 121 -2.54 0.94 -12.12
C SER A 121 -2.36 1.31 -10.64
N THR A 122 -2.63 2.56 -10.34
CA THR A 122 -2.61 3.12 -8.99
C THR A 122 -3.77 4.11 -8.84
N HIS A 123 -4.12 4.48 -7.62
CA HIS A 123 -4.86 5.72 -7.44
C HIS A 123 -3.94 6.90 -7.72
N GLU A 124 -4.47 8.02 -8.18
CA GLU A 124 -3.69 9.16 -8.66
C GLU A 124 -2.63 9.60 -7.64
N PHE A 125 -1.37 9.67 -8.07
CA PHE A 125 -0.20 9.96 -7.24
C PHE A 125 -0.11 9.17 -5.93
N ALA A 126 -0.55 7.91 -5.95
CA ALA A 126 -0.60 7.03 -4.78
C ALA A 126 -1.54 7.52 -3.67
N HIS A 127 -2.46 8.41 -3.96
CA HIS A 127 -3.36 9.01 -3.01
C HIS A 127 -4.82 8.62 -3.27
N GLY A 128 -5.59 8.58 -2.22
CA GLY A 128 -7.02 8.47 -2.31
C GLY A 128 -7.56 7.11 -2.76
N GLY A 129 -8.67 7.22 -3.46
CA GLY A 129 -9.41 6.14 -4.09
C GLY A 129 -9.39 6.22 -5.61
N PRO A 130 -10.22 5.40 -6.27
CA PRO A 130 -10.34 5.46 -7.72
C PRO A 130 -11.01 6.78 -8.14
N SER A 131 -10.40 7.50 -9.09
CA SER A 131 -11.05 8.59 -9.82
C SER A 131 -11.64 8.03 -11.10
N PHE A 132 -12.96 8.24 -11.31
CA PHE A 132 -13.64 7.69 -12.48
C PHE A 132 -13.67 8.63 -13.68
N ASP A 133 -13.06 9.78 -13.57
CA ASP A 133 -12.90 10.84 -14.57
C ASP A 133 -11.52 10.88 -15.24
N LEU A 134 -10.61 10.00 -14.84
CA LEU A 134 -9.28 9.87 -15.45
C LEU A 134 -9.29 9.01 -16.72
N PRO A 135 -8.31 9.17 -17.64
CA PRO A 135 -8.27 8.43 -18.91
C PRO A 135 -8.13 6.92 -18.77
N TRP A 136 -7.52 6.47 -17.68
CA TRP A 136 -7.30 5.06 -17.41
C TRP A 136 -8.38 4.51 -16.48
N PRO A 137 -9.02 3.41 -16.83
CA PRO A 137 -10.05 2.83 -15.98
C PRO A 137 -9.48 2.29 -14.67
N ALA A 138 -10.29 2.34 -13.60
CA ALA A 138 -9.94 1.81 -12.30
C ALA A 138 -9.70 0.30 -12.37
N ALA A 139 -8.69 -0.19 -11.63
CA ALA A 139 -8.41 -1.61 -11.50
C ALA A 139 -9.57 -2.34 -10.80
N ARG A 140 -9.84 -3.58 -11.22
CA ARG A 140 -10.95 -4.41 -10.73
C ARG A 140 -10.43 -5.61 -9.95
N ASN A 141 -11.19 -6.00 -8.93
CA ASN A 141 -10.80 -7.12 -8.06
C ASN A 141 -10.99 -8.47 -8.79
N PRO A 142 -9.93 -9.28 -8.91
CA PRO A 142 -10.00 -10.56 -9.59
C PRO A 142 -10.97 -11.57 -8.96
N TRP A 143 -11.29 -11.44 -7.68
CA TRP A 143 -12.24 -12.30 -6.98
C TRP A 143 -13.68 -11.95 -7.33
N ASN A 144 -13.97 -10.68 -7.56
CA ASN A 144 -15.24 -10.17 -8.08
C ASN A 144 -15.01 -8.82 -8.74
N ARG A 145 -15.16 -8.75 -10.06
CA ARG A 145 -14.84 -7.57 -10.88
C ARG A 145 -15.70 -6.34 -10.62
N ASP A 146 -16.82 -6.47 -9.90
CA ASP A 146 -17.64 -5.33 -9.46
C ASP A 146 -17.11 -4.71 -8.16
N HIS A 147 -16.11 -5.32 -7.54
CA HIS A 147 -15.56 -4.88 -6.26
C HIS A 147 -14.22 -4.18 -6.42
N ALA A 148 -13.92 -3.33 -5.44
CA ALA A 148 -12.67 -2.60 -5.36
C ALA A 148 -11.50 -3.55 -5.05
N THR A 149 -10.32 -3.22 -5.60
CA THR A 149 -9.06 -3.91 -5.30
C THR A 149 -8.44 -3.45 -3.98
N GLY A 150 -8.99 -2.39 -3.39
CA GLY A 150 -8.23 -1.56 -2.47
C GLY A 150 -7.20 -0.71 -3.23
N GLY A 151 -6.47 0.07 -2.48
CA GLY A 151 -5.49 1.01 -3.06
C GLY A 151 -4.65 1.70 -1.98
N SER A 152 -3.80 2.56 -2.44
CA SER A 152 -3.62 3.09 -3.78
C SER A 152 -2.85 2.17 -4.75
N SER A 153 -2.20 1.07 -4.31
CA SER A 153 -1.52 0.10 -5.20
C SER A 153 -2.54 -0.87 -5.82
N SER A 154 -3.56 -0.34 -6.48
CA SER A 154 -4.73 -1.07 -6.97
C SER A 154 -4.38 -2.13 -8.01
N GLY A 155 -3.58 -1.77 -9.01
CA GLY A 155 -3.09 -2.70 -10.03
C GLY A 155 -2.13 -3.75 -9.46
N SER A 156 -1.35 -3.42 -8.41
CA SER A 156 -0.46 -4.39 -7.74
C SER A 156 -1.26 -5.51 -7.07
N GLY A 157 -2.36 -5.18 -6.40
CA GLY A 157 -3.27 -6.16 -5.83
C GLY A 157 -3.95 -7.02 -6.90
N ALA A 158 -4.53 -6.37 -7.94
CA ALA A 158 -5.22 -7.06 -9.02
C ALA A 158 -4.30 -7.99 -9.81
N ALA A 159 -3.15 -7.49 -10.28
CA ALA A 159 -2.20 -8.27 -11.07
C ALA A 159 -1.63 -9.46 -10.28
N GLY A 160 -1.27 -9.26 -9.01
CA GLY A 160 -0.79 -10.34 -8.13
C GLY A 160 -1.83 -11.45 -7.96
N ALA A 161 -3.07 -11.09 -7.59
CA ALA A 161 -4.13 -12.07 -7.35
C ALA A 161 -4.55 -12.81 -8.63
N ALA A 162 -4.54 -12.15 -9.78
CA ALA A 162 -4.85 -12.74 -11.08
C ALA A 162 -3.71 -13.61 -11.66
N GLY A 163 -2.51 -13.63 -11.03
CA GLY A 163 -1.35 -14.32 -11.57
C GLY A 163 -0.80 -13.66 -12.85
N LEU A 164 -0.86 -12.34 -12.94
CA LEU A 164 -0.30 -11.53 -14.03
C LEU A 164 1.11 -11.00 -13.68
N THR A 165 1.58 -11.24 -12.49
CA THR A 165 2.96 -11.00 -12.04
C THR A 165 3.27 -11.93 -10.87
N MET A 166 4.53 -12.27 -10.65
CA MET A 166 4.94 -13.06 -9.49
C MET A 166 5.09 -12.19 -8.25
N ALA A 167 5.47 -10.94 -8.42
CA ALA A 167 5.59 -9.94 -7.38
C ALA A 167 5.35 -8.54 -7.94
N SER A 168 4.98 -7.62 -7.08
CA SER A 168 4.92 -6.20 -7.44
C SER A 168 5.42 -5.32 -6.30
N LEU A 169 5.90 -4.12 -6.65
CA LEU A 169 6.14 -3.06 -5.67
C LEU A 169 4.92 -2.13 -5.60
N GLY A 170 4.51 -1.85 -4.40
CA GLY A 170 3.55 -0.83 -4.03
C GLY A 170 4.15 0.23 -3.12
N SER A 171 3.35 1.21 -2.72
CA SER A 171 3.69 2.18 -1.67
C SER A 171 2.59 2.20 -0.61
N ASP A 172 2.94 2.62 0.62
CA ASP A 172 2.02 2.60 1.76
C ASP A 172 2.23 3.84 2.64
N THR A 173 1.28 4.76 2.59
CA THR A 173 1.24 6.01 3.37
C THR A 173 0.16 5.96 4.45
N GLY A 174 -0.90 5.18 4.21
CA GLY A 174 -2.02 4.96 5.13
C GLY A 174 -2.62 3.56 4.99
N GLY A 175 -1.90 2.62 4.33
CA GLY A 175 -2.37 1.27 4.07
C GLY A 175 -2.22 0.82 2.62
N SER A 176 -1.60 1.62 1.75
CA SER A 176 -1.70 1.41 0.29
C SER A 176 -0.90 0.22 -0.29
N ILE A 177 -0.16 -0.55 0.51
CA ILE A 177 0.29 -1.91 0.22
C ILE A 177 -0.68 -2.92 0.85
N ARG A 178 -1.01 -2.70 2.12
CA ARG A 178 -1.77 -3.65 2.94
C ARG A 178 -3.24 -3.73 2.53
N ASN A 179 -3.87 -2.61 2.16
CA ASN A 179 -5.25 -2.60 1.66
C ASN A 179 -5.42 -3.47 0.41
N PRO A 180 -4.66 -3.26 -0.69
CA PRO A 180 -4.83 -4.10 -1.87
C PRO A 180 -4.39 -5.55 -1.62
N ALA A 181 -3.38 -5.81 -0.77
CA ALA A 181 -3.03 -7.16 -0.39
C ALA A 181 -4.18 -7.87 0.34
N ALA A 182 -4.79 -7.20 1.32
CA ALA A 182 -5.93 -7.71 2.08
C ALA A 182 -7.13 -8.02 1.18
N LEU A 183 -7.56 -7.05 0.35
CA LEU A 183 -8.77 -7.17 -0.47
C LEU A 183 -8.59 -8.08 -1.68
N CYS A 184 -7.35 -8.36 -2.10
CA CYS A 184 -7.02 -9.27 -3.18
C CYS A 184 -6.46 -10.62 -2.71
N GLY A 185 -6.35 -10.88 -1.40
CA GLY A 185 -5.91 -12.16 -0.84
C GLY A 185 -4.43 -12.45 -1.00
N LEU A 186 -3.60 -11.42 -0.97
CA LEU A 186 -2.14 -11.48 -1.08
C LEU A 186 -1.45 -11.28 0.28
N VAL A 187 -0.12 -11.42 0.28
CA VAL A 187 0.77 -10.93 1.33
C VAL A 187 1.31 -9.58 0.89
N GLY A 188 1.07 -8.53 1.68
CA GLY A 188 1.61 -7.20 1.42
C GLY A 188 2.33 -6.65 2.64
N LEU A 189 3.61 -6.36 2.49
CA LEU A 189 4.45 -5.83 3.58
C LEU A 189 4.72 -4.35 3.36
N LYS A 190 4.29 -3.54 4.33
CA LYS A 190 4.82 -2.21 4.59
C LYS A 190 6.06 -2.40 5.49
N PRO A 191 7.28 -2.27 4.97
CA PRO A 191 8.48 -2.41 5.79
C PRO A 191 8.58 -1.32 6.85
N THR A 192 9.57 -1.41 7.73
CA THR A 192 9.96 -0.30 8.62
C THR A 192 10.26 0.96 7.80
N TYR A 193 9.85 2.12 8.31
CA TYR A 193 10.13 3.41 7.69
C TYR A 193 11.65 3.60 7.51
N GLY A 194 12.05 3.95 6.30
CA GLY A 194 13.46 4.13 5.93
C GLY A 194 14.24 2.85 5.61
N LEU A 195 13.66 1.64 5.77
CA LEU A 195 14.32 0.37 5.43
C LEU A 195 14.49 0.19 3.92
N VAL A 196 13.53 0.67 3.13
CA VAL A 196 13.54 0.64 1.66
C VAL A 196 13.56 2.07 1.14
N SER A 197 14.50 2.39 0.27
CA SER A 197 14.63 3.71 -0.33
C SER A 197 13.38 4.13 -1.11
N ARG A 198 13.00 5.40 -0.96
CA ARG A 198 11.92 6.07 -1.70
C ARG A 198 12.46 6.99 -2.80
N PHE A 199 13.78 7.05 -3.01
CA PHE A 199 14.34 7.84 -4.11
C PHE A 199 13.77 7.37 -5.45
N GLY A 200 13.23 8.33 -6.21
CA GLY A 200 12.60 8.06 -7.50
C GLY A 200 11.19 7.48 -7.43
N VAL A 201 10.56 7.47 -6.24
CA VAL A 201 9.14 7.16 -6.05
C VAL A 201 8.37 8.48 -5.90
N TYR A 202 7.25 8.66 -6.58
CA TYR A 202 6.43 9.86 -6.42
C TYR A 202 5.98 10.00 -4.96
N THR A 203 6.27 11.16 -4.39
CA THR A 203 5.99 11.44 -2.99
C THR A 203 4.50 11.71 -2.79
N ASN A 204 3.91 10.97 -1.85
CA ASN A 204 2.61 11.30 -1.27
C ASN A 204 2.84 12.06 0.04
N SER A 205 3.72 11.55 0.91
CA SER A 205 4.05 12.17 2.17
C SER A 205 5.51 11.93 2.55
N PHE A 206 6.21 12.98 2.95
CA PHE A 206 7.60 12.88 3.41
C PHE A 206 7.75 12.01 4.67
N SER A 207 6.73 12.07 5.55
CA SER A 207 6.76 11.48 6.89
C SER A 207 6.18 10.07 6.97
N TYR A 208 5.37 9.65 5.99
CA TYR A 208 4.58 8.43 6.09
C TYR A 208 4.77 7.45 4.93
N ASP A 209 5.46 7.83 3.85
CA ASP A 209 5.62 6.97 2.69
C ASP A 209 6.56 5.79 2.95
N HIS A 210 6.13 4.62 2.52
CA HIS A 210 6.90 3.39 2.51
C HIS A 210 6.80 2.75 1.12
N ALA A 211 7.90 2.16 0.66
CA ALA A 211 7.95 1.30 -0.52
C ALA A 211 8.06 -0.15 -0.08
N GLY A 212 7.32 -1.06 -0.69
CA GLY A 212 7.38 -2.46 -0.28
C GLY A 212 6.66 -3.44 -1.20
N PRO A 213 6.84 -4.75 -0.95
CA PRO A 213 6.36 -5.83 -1.80
C PRO A 213 4.90 -6.21 -1.58
N LEU A 214 4.25 -6.63 -2.67
CA LEU A 214 3.03 -7.44 -2.69
C LEU A 214 3.35 -8.75 -3.43
N THR A 215 3.10 -9.87 -2.78
CA THR A 215 3.43 -11.20 -3.28
C THR A 215 2.36 -12.21 -2.92
N TRP A 216 2.49 -13.42 -3.44
CA TRP A 216 1.54 -14.49 -3.14
C TRP A 216 1.81 -15.18 -1.79
N THR A 217 3.09 -15.24 -1.36
CA THR A 217 3.50 -15.89 -0.11
C THR A 217 4.41 -15.01 0.74
N ALA A 218 4.48 -15.31 2.03
CA ALA A 218 5.40 -14.63 2.95
C ALA A 218 6.88 -14.89 2.60
N GLU A 219 7.21 -16.08 2.07
CA GLU A 219 8.58 -16.39 1.62
C GLU A 219 8.95 -15.53 0.39
N ASP A 220 8.06 -15.38 -0.58
CA ASP A 220 8.28 -14.51 -1.75
C ASP A 220 8.44 -13.04 -1.34
N CYS A 221 7.66 -12.63 -0.33
CA CYS A 221 7.77 -11.28 0.25
C CYS A 221 9.17 -11.07 0.87
N ALA A 222 9.69 -12.04 1.61
CA ALA A 222 11.04 -12.00 2.18
C ALA A 222 12.13 -11.95 1.09
N ILE A 223 11.98 -12.72 0.00
CA ILE A 223 12.90 -12.72 -1.14
C ILE A 223 12.93 -11.34 -1.80
N MET A 224 11.76 -10.75 -2.04
CA MET A 224 11.69 -9.44 -2.69
C MET A 224 12.19 -8.32 -1.77
N LEU A 225 11.85 -8.36 -0.47
CA LEU A 225 12.37 -7.41 0.51
C LEU A 225 13.90 -7.45 0.57
N GLN A 226 14.50 -8.65 0.58
CA GLN A 226 15.96 -8.81 0.58
C GLN A 226 16.63 -8.10 -0.60
N ALA A 227 15.99 -8.11 -1.77
CA ALA A 227 16.54 -7.49 -2.96
C ALA A 227 16.46 -5.94 -2.95
N ILE A 228 15.52 -5.35 -2.20
CA ILE A 228 15.26 -3.90 -2.23
C ILE A 228 15.67 -3.16 -0.95
N ALA A 229 15.81 -3.84 0.18
CA ALA A 229 16.17 -3.24 1.47
C ALA A 229 17.62 -2.69 1.48
N GLY A 230 17.87 -1.77 2.41
CA GLY A 230 19.22 -1.25 2.72
C GLY A 230 19.37 0.23 2.43
N HIS A 231 20.38 0.80 3.07
CA HIS A 231 20.67 2.24 3.07
C HIS A 231 20.88 2.81 1.66
N ASP A 232 20.33 4.01 1.45
CA ASP A 232 20.51 4.79 0.24
C ASP A 232 20.72 6.28 0.57
N ARG A 233 21.91 6.80 0.23
CA ARG A 233 22.25 8.22 0.46
C ARG A 233 21.39 9.19 -0.34
N LYS A 234 20.66 8.73 -1.36
CA LYS A 234 19.77 9.57 -2.17
C LYS A 234 18.41 9.80 -1.50
N ASP A 235 18.03 8.94 -0.54
CA ASP A 235 16.82 9.12 0.27
C ASP A 235 17.21 9.60 1.67
N PRO A 236 16.95 10.86 2.04
CA PRO A 236 17.31 11.40 3.34
C PRO A 236 16.62 10.69 4.52
N ALA A 237 15.56 9.93 4.26
CA ALA A 237 14.89 9.12 5.28
C ALA A 237 15.41 7.68 5.38
N SER A 238 16.38 7.31 4.53
CA SER A 238 16.91 5.94 4.51
C SER A 238 17.73 5.63 5.75
N ALA A 239 17.29 4.62 6.51
CA ALA A 239 17.95 4.18 7.72
C ALA A 239 19.24 3.40 7.39
N ASN A 240 20.30 3.67 8.13
CA ASN A 240 21.56 2.93 8.04
C ASN A 240 21.54 1.78 9.06
N GLN A 241 20.89 0.68 8.69
CA GLN A 241 20.72 -0.50 9.53
C GLN A 241 21.25 -1.74 8.80
N ASP A 242 21.75 -2.69 9.56
CA ASP A 242 22.12 -4.01 9.05
C ASP A 242 20.89 -4.75 8.53
N ILE A 243 21.02 -5.33 7.35
CA ILE A 243 19.93 -6.08 6.72
C ILE A 243 20.10 -7.56 7.05
N PRO A 244 19.19 -8.16 7.83
CA PRO A 244 19.24 -9.60 8.12
C PRO A 244 18.94 -10.41 6.86
N HIS A 245 19.27 -11.69 6.89
CA HIS A 245 18.90 -12.59 5.81
C HIS A 245 17.43 -13.05 6.02
N TYR A 246 16.48 -12.25 5.54
CA TYR A 246 15.04 -12.42 5.83
C TYR A 246 14.53 -13.84 5.60
N ARG A 247 14.96 -14.51 4.51
CA ARG A 247 14.53 -15.87 4.22
C ARG A 247 15.06 -16.90 5.25
N ALA A 248 16.25 -16.70 5.78
CA ALA A 248 16.82 -17.58 6.82
C ALA A 248 16.07 -17.44 8.14
N GLU A 249 15.49 -16.27 8.40
CA GLU A 249 14.67 -16.00 9.59
C GLU A 249 13.27 -16.66 9.55
N LEU A 250 12.85 -17.19 8.40
CA LEU A 250 11.56 -17.89 8.23
C LEU A 250 11.62 -19.31 8.80
N THR A 251 11.83 -19.44 10.10
CA THR A 251 11.99 -20.73 10.79
C THR A 251 10.71 -21.59 10.76
N GLY A 252 9.55 -21.01 10.43
CA GLY A 252 8.24 -21.66 10.49
C GLY A 252 7.71 -21.88 11.91
N SER A 253 8.38 -21.36 12.93
CA SER A 253 7.99 -21.52 14.34
C SER A 253 7.70 -20.15 14.98
N VAL A 254 6.58 -20.08 15.70
CA VAL A 254 6.18 -18.96 16.57
C VAL A 254 6.11 -19.41 18.04
N LYS A 255 6.64 -20.59 18.36
CA LYS A 255 6.59 -21.15 19.72
C LYS A 255 7.25 -20.22 20.73
N GLY A 256 6.51 -19.88 21.78
CA GLY A 256 6.93 -19.00 22.87
C GLY A 256 6.91 -17.51 22.53
N MET A 257 6.61 -17.11 21.28
CA MET A 257 6.45 -15.69 20.94
C MET A 257 5.23 -15.11 21.67
N ARG A 258 5.42 -13.93 22.26
CA ARG A 258 4.35 -13.18 22.91
C ARG A 258 3.76 -12.20 21.90
N ILE A 259 2.47 -12.34 21.62
CA ILE A 259 1.79 -11.56 20.59
C ILE A 259 0.59 -10.83 21.21
N GLY A 260 0.55 -9.51 21.08
CA GLY A 260 -0.55 -8.67 21.54
C GLY A 260 -1.70 -8.62 20.53
N ILE A 261 -2.93 -8.93 20.94
CA ILE A 261 -4.12 -8.75 20.09
C ILE A 261 -4.69 -7.36 20.35
N VAL A 262 -4.70 -6.50 19.33
CA VAL A 262 -5.26 -5.14 19.43
C VAL A 262 -6.73 -5.17 19.03
N ARG A 263 -7.54 -5.77 19.90
CA ARG A 263 -8.94 -6.11 19.64
C ARG A 263 -9.84 -4.88 19.49
N HIS A 264 -9.66 -3.87 20.33
CA HIS A 264 -10.51 -2.67 20.34
C HIS A 264 -10.48 -1.90 19.00
N LEU A 265 -9.39 -1.97 18.23
CA LEU A 265 -9.33 -1.29 16.93
C LEU A 265 -10.43 -1.75 15.97
N TYR A 266 -10.80 -3.05 16.00
CA TYR A 266 -11.77 -3.62 15.07
C TYR A 266 -13.12 -3.99 15.71
N GLU A 267 -13.22 -3.96 17.02
CA GLU A 267 -14.48 -4.19 17.75
C GLU A 267 -15.17 -2.90 18.15
N ASP A 268 -14.39 -1.93 18.67
CA ASP A 268 -14.89 -0.68 19.25
C ASP A 268 -14.68 0.51 18.31
N ASP A 269 -13.43 0.72 17.84
CA ASP A 269 -13.04 1.97 17.14
C ASP A 269 -13.48 2.00 15.68
N VAL A 270 -13.24 0.88 14.96
CA VAL A 270 -13.61 0.68 13.53
C VAL A 270 -14.31 -0.66 13.42
N PRO A 271 -15.60 -0.75 13.82
CA PRO A 271 -16.30 -2.02 13.88
C PRO A 271 -16.29 -2.78 12.56
N THR A 272 -15.79 -4.01 12.58
CA THR A 272 -15.73 -4.87 11.39
C THR A 272 -16.89 -5.85 11.34
N PRO A 273 -17.25 -6.37 10.14
CA PRO A 273 -18.27 -7.41 10.00
C PRO A 273 -17.98 -8.66 10.84
N SER A 274 -19.03 -9.32 11.31
CA SER A 274 -18.91 -10.54 12.14
C SER A 274 -18.08 -11.66 11.49
N VAL A 275 -18.17 -11.81 10.17
CA VAL A 275 -17.39 -12.79 9.40
C VAL A 275 -15.88 -12.55 9.53
N VAL A 276 -15.43 -11.27 9.61
CA VAL A 276 -14.03 -10.92 9.83
C VAL A 276 -13.61 -11.30 11.26
N LYS A 277 -14.45 -10.96 12.25
CA LYS A 277 -14.17 -11.30 13.67
C LYS A 277 -14.05 -12.82 13.87
N GLN A 278 -14.93 -13.61 13.27
CA GLN A 278 -14.87 -15.07 13.30
C GLN A 278 -13.60 -15.62 12.65
N ALA A 279 -13.21 -15.08 11.49
CA ALA A 279 -11.98 -15.49 10.81
C ALA A 279 -10.72 -15.13 11.63
N LEU A 280 -10.74 -14.00 12.35
CA LEU A 280 -9.65 -13.60 13.25
C LEU A 280 -9.53 -14.57 14.43
N GLU A 281 -10.63 -14.93 15.10
CA GLU A 281 -10.57 -15.89 16.21
C GLU A 281 -10.01 -17.24 15.74
N ALA A 282 -10.45 -17.73 14.58
CA ALA A 282 -9.89 -18.95 13.99
C ALA A 282 -8.38 -18.80 13.69
N ALA A 283 -7.94 -17.62 13.21
CA ALA A 283 -6.51 -17.36 12.98
C ALA A 283 -5.70 -17.31 14.29
N TYR A 284 -6.28 -16.74 15.35
CA TYR A 284 -5.65 -16.73 16.68
C TYR A 284 -5.52 -18.15 17.25
N ASP A 285 -6.53 -19.01 17.06
CA ASP A 285 -6.47 -20.40 17.49
C ASP A 285 -5.37 -21.19 16.75
N VAL A 286 -5.19 -20.95 15.46
CA VAL A 286 -4.06 -21.51 14.70
C VAL A 286 -2.73 -21.09 15.31
N LEU A 287 -2.53 -19.81 15.60
CA LEU A 287 -1.27 -19.30 16.17
C LEU A 287 -1.04 -19.84 17.60
N ARG A 288 -2.10 -19.94 18.43
CA ARG A 288 -2.03 -20.63 19.75
C ARG A 288 -1.61 -22.08 19.58
N GLY A 289 -2.21 -22.78 18.62
CA GLY A 289 -1.86 -24.17 18.29
C GLY A 289 -0.41 -24.35 17.84
N LEU A 290 0.18 -23.33 17.23
CA LEU A 290 1.60 -23.26 16.86
C LEU A 290 2.52 -22.88 18.05
N GLY A 291 1.94 -22.64 19.23
CA GLY A 291 2.65 -22.36 20.48
C GLY A 291 2.95 -20.88 20.75
N ALA A 292 2.31 -19.96 20.05
CA ALA A 292 2.35 -18.53 20.39
C ALA A 292 1.52 -18.24 21.65
N ILE A 293 1.94 -17.25 22.43
CA ILE A 293 1.24 -16.74 23.62
C ILE A 293 0.53 -15.46 23.23
N LEU A 294 -0.81 -15.52 23.13
CA LEU A 294 -1.63 -14.40 22.71
C LEU A 294 -2.32 -13.75 23.91
N GLU A 295 -2.20 -12.43 24.03
CA GLU A 295 -2.81 -11.62 25.09
C GLU A 295 -3.49 -10.40 24.47
N ASP A 296 -4.68 -10.01 24.97
CA ASP A 296 -5.33 -8.78 24.54
C ASP A 296 -4.56 -7.56 25.06
N VAL A 297 -4.37 -6.56 24.19
CA VAL A 297 -3.67 -5.31 24.51
C VAL A 297 -4.44 -4.11 23.98
N ARG A 298 -4.25 -2.97 24.59
CA ARG A 298 -4.79 -1.69 24.10
C ARG A 298 -3.65 -0.76 23.73
N ILE A 299 -3.85 -0.05 22.63
CA ILE A 299 -3.05 1.09 22.18
C ILE A 299 -3.98 2.31 22.14
N ARG A 300 -3.52 3.46 21.66
CA ARG A 300 -4.39 4.62 21.49
C ARG A 300 -5.55 4.32 20.53
N PRO A 301 -6.69 5.03 20.64
CA PRO A 301 -7.82 4.85 19.71
C PRO A 301 -7.44 5.10 18.25
N ALA A 302 -8.08 4.37 17.33
CA ALA A 302 -7.84 4.52 15.89
C ALA A 302 -8.03 5.96 15.39
N GLN A 303 -8.95 6.71 16.00
CA GLN A 303 -9.23 8.10 15.64
C GLN A 303 -8.03 9.03 15.88
N GLU A 304 -7.29 8.86 16.96
CA GLU A 304 -6.11 9.69 17.24
C GLU A 304 -5.01 9.47 16.18
N TYR A 305 -4.78 8.21 15.79
CA TYR A 305 -3.86 7.90 14.69
C TYR A 305 -4.32 8.50 13.36
N HIS A 306 -5.64 8.46 13.13
CA HIS A 306 -6.24 9.01 11.92
C HIS A 306 -6.02 10.52 11.85
N ASP A 307 -6.37 11.27 12.89
CA ASP A 307 -6.24 12.72 12.96
C ASP A 307 -4.78 13.16 12.71
N VAL A 308 -3.84 12.57 13.44
CA VAL A 308 -2.41 12.86 13.31
C VAL A 308 -1.90 12.58 11.89
N LYS A 309 -2.30 11.42 11.31
CA LYS A 309 -1.87 11.06 9.95
C LYS A 309 -2.48 11.97 8.90
N ILE A 310 -3.79 12.25 8.97
CA ILE A 310 -4.48 13.05 7.96
C ILE A 310 -3.92 14.48 7.96
N ILE A 311 -3.86 15.11 9.11
CA ILE A 311 -3.34 16.48 9.22
C ILE A 311 -1.90 16.56 8.68
N GLY A 312 -1.03 15.61 9.05
CA GLY A 312 0.35 15.59 8.56
C GLY A 312 0.45 15.29 7.07
N ALA A 313 -0.13 14.18 6.64
CA ALA A 313 0.05 13.69 5.25
C ALA A 313 -0.64 14.57 4.20
N GLU A 314 -1.84 15.09 4.48
CA GLU A 314 -2.53 15.95 3.50
C GLU A 314 -1.83 17.30 3.35
N SER A 315 -1.27 17.86 4.43
CA SER A 315 -0.44 19.08 4.37
C SER A 315 0.81 18.86 3.51
N GLU A 316 1.48 17.72 3.68
CA GLU A 316 2.68 17.36 2.91
C GLU A 316 2.35 17.09 1.44
N LEU A 317 1.24 16.38 1.15
CA LEU A 317 0.78 16.12 -0.20
C LEU A 317 0.44 17.42 -0.95
N TYR A 318 -0.31 18.32 -0.28
CA TYR A 318 -0.64 19.62 -0.86
C TYR A 318 0.64 20.39 -1.23
N ALA A 319 1.63 20.43 -0.33
CA ALA A 319 2.90 21.11 -0.59
C ALA A 319 3.66 20.53 -1.80
N VAL A 320 3.60 19.21 -2.00
CA VAL A 320 4.20 18.55 -3.18
C VAL A 320 3.51 18.96 -4.47
N HIS A 321 2.18 19.08 -4.46
CA HIS A 321 1.39 19.30 -5.67
C HIS A 321 0.95 20.76 -5.87
N GLU A 322 1.19 21.66 -4.92
CA GLU A 322 0.76 23.06 -4.97
C GLU A 322 1.09 23.77 -6.29
N PRO A 323 2.30 23.65 -6.85
CA PRO A 323 2.61 24.31 -8.14
C PRO A 323 1.75 23.80 -9.30
N ALA A 324 1.50 22.48 -9.34
CA ALA A 324 0.69 21.87 -10.38
C ALA A 324 -0.81 22.17 -10.18
N LEU A 325 -1.29 22.20 -8.93
CA LEU A 325 -2.67 22.57 -8.60
C LEU A 325 -2.98 24.00 -9.06
N ARG A 326 -2.04 24.94 -8.90
CA ARG A 326 -2.20 26.33 -9.38
C ARG A 326 -2.22 26.45 -10.90
N GLN A 327 -1.46 25.63 -11.60
CA GLN A 327 -1.25 25.76 -13.05
C GLN A 327 -2.21 24.92 -13.88
N GLN A 328 -2.64 23.76 -13.37
CA GLN A 328 -3.35 22.75 -14.15
C GLN A 328 -4.37 21.95 -13.33
N LEU A 329 -5.12 22.63 -12.45
CA LEU A 329 -6.11 22.02 -11.56
C LEU A 329 -7.05 21.02 -12.29
N GLY A 330 -7.53 21.38 -13.49
CA GLY A 330 -8.43 20.55 -14.27
C GLY A 330 -7.84 19.24 -14.83
N ASN A 331 -6.53 19.01 -14.64
CA ASN A 331 -5.87 17.76 -15.02
C ASN A 331 -5.80 16.73 -13.88
N PHE A 332 -6.23 17.12 -12.68
CA PHE A 332 -6.34 16.18 -11.56
C PHE A 332 -7.72 15.54 -11.51
N GLY A 333 -7.79 14.33 -11.02
CA GLY A 333 -9.03 13.61 -10.82
C GLY A 333 -9.84 14.08 -9.62
N GLU A 334 -11.14 13.89 -9.68
CA GLU A 334 -12.11 14.31 -8.66
C GLU A 334 -11.79 13.78 -7.25
N ASP A 335 -11.38 12.50 -7.13
CA ASP A 335 -11.06 11.92 -5.83
C ASP A 335 -9.79 12.53 -5.22
N PHE A 336 -8.78 12.79 -6.05
CA PHE A 336 -7.55 13.44 -5.62
C PHE A 336 -7.82 14.86 -5.11
N LEU A 337 -8.59 15.66 -5.88
CA LEU A 337 -8.93 17.03 -5.49
C LEU A 337 -9.78 17.08 -4.21
N GLY A 338 -10.78 16.21 -4.09
CA GLY A 338 -11.67 16.16 -2.93
C GLY A 338 -10.99 15.79 -1.62
N ARG A 339 -9.76 15.28 -1.68
CA ARG A 339 -8.92 15.00 -0.51
C ARG A 339 -7.86 16.08 -0.32
N THR A 340 -7.05 16.32 -1.33
CA THR A 340 -5.88 17.20 -1.23
C THR A 340 -6.23 18.64 -0.91
N LEU A 341 -7.33 19.17 -1.47
CA LEU A 341 -7.75 20.56 -1.24
C LEU A 341 -8.14 20.84 0.22
N GLY A 342 -8.55 19.83 0.98
CA GLY A 342 -8.83 19.97 2.41
C GLY A 342 -7.66 20.52 3.22
N ALA A 343 -6.43 20.29 2.77
CA ALA A 343 -5.22 20.83 3.40
C ALA A 343 -5.19 22.37 3.50
N LEU A 344 -5.94 23.08 2.65
CA LEU A 344 -6.08 24.54 2.74
C LEU A 344 -6.64 25.02 4.08
N MET A 345 -7.39 24.18 4.78
CA MET A 345 -8.00 24.48 6.07
C MET A 345 -7.12 24.07 7.27
N ILE A 346 -6.00 23.40 7.03
CA ILE A 346 -5.04 22.98 8.05
C ILE A 346 -3.99 24.08 8.23
N SER A 347 -3.86 24.60 9.46
CA SER A 347 -2.83 25.60 9.76
C SER A 347 -1.46 24.95 10.01
N SER A 348 -0.39 25.76 9.90
CA SER A 348 0.96 25.32 10.29
C SER A 348 1.04 24.91 11.75
N ALA A 349 0.24 25.54 12.63
CA ALA A 349 0.15 25.17 14.03
C ALA A 349 -0.48 23.77 14.20
N ASP A 350 -1.53 23.43 13.44
CA ASP A 350 -2.15 22.12 13.46
C ASP A 350 -1.17 21.03 13.01
N TYR A 351 -0.45 21.27 11.92
CA TYR A 351 0.60 20.36 11.44
C TYR A 351 1.67 20.10 12.52
N MET A 352 2.14 21.15 13.21
CA MET A 352 3.12 21.01 14.28
C MET A 352 2.59 20.25 15.48
N GLN A 353 1.33 20.51 15.89
CA GLN A 353 0.73 19.77 16.99
C GLN A 353 0.50 18.29 16.63
N ALA A 354 0.04 18.01 15.43
CA ALA A 354 -0.08 16.63 14.95
C ALA A 354 1.29 15.89 14.97
N SER A 355 2.37 16.56 14.56
CA SER A 355 3.72 16.00 14.61
C SER A 355 4.22 15.74 16.05
N ARG A 356 3.91 16.65 17.00
CA ARG A 356 4.21 16.46 18.44
C ARG A 356 3.42 15.30 19.03
N GLN A 357 2.12 15.23 18.73
CA GLN A 357 1.25 14.12 19.18
C GLN A 357 1.70 12.79 18.60
N ARG A 358 2.17 12.74 17.34
CA ARG A 358 2.79 11.55 16.75
C ARG A 358 3.93 11.02 17.59
N ARG A 359 4.84 11.88 18.04
CA ARG A 359 5.97 11.49 18.88
C ARG A 359 5.53 10.83 20.18
N LYS A 360 4.54 11.44 20.88
CA LYS A 360 3.95 10.86 22.09
C LYS A 360 3.35 9.49 21.82
N THR A 361 2.59 9.37 20.74
CA THR A 361 1.98 8.11 20.30
C THR A 361 3.01 7.00 20.06
N ILE A 362 4.16 7.33 19.46
CA ILE A 362 5.27 6.38 19.28
C ILE A 362 5.90 6.00 20.63
N ALA A 363 6.08 6.97 21.53
CA ALA A 363 6.65 6.72 22.86
C ALA A 363 5.78 5.78 23.69
N ASP A 364 4.46 5.88 23.61
CA ASP A 364 3.51 5.03 24.35
C ASP A 364 3.60 3.55 23.95
N MET A 365 4.16 3.25 22.78
CA MET A 365 4.37 1.86 22.35
C MET A 365 5.60 1.19 23.00
N GLN A 366 6.54 1.95 23.57
CA GLN A 366 7.80 1.39 24.09
C GLN A 366 7.60 0.29 25.15
N PRO A 367 6.72 0.46 26.16
CA PRO A 367 6.45 -0.62 27.13
C PRO A 367 5.85 -1.87 26.49
N LEU A 368 5.04 -1.70 25.42
CA LEU A 368 4.46 -2.82 24.70
C LEU A 368 5.49 -3.54 23.84
N TYR A 369 6.41 -2.81 23.19
CA TYR A 369 7.52 -3.39 22.43
C TYR A 369 8.50 -4.17 23.31
N ALA A 370 8.65 -3.80 24.58
CA ALA A 370 9.46 -4.57 25.54
C ALA A 370 8.79 -5.88 25.97
N LYS A 371 7.45 -5.97 25.87
CA LYS A 371 6.67 -7.14 26.34
C LYS A 371 6.28 -8.09 25.21
N TYR A 372 6.01 -7.59 24.01
CA TYR A 372 5.47 -8.37 22.90
C TYR A 372 6.40 -8.34 21.68
N ASP A 373 6.55 -9.52 21.05
CA ASP A 373 7.33 -9.68 19.81
C ASP A 373 6.58 -9.12 18.59
N ALA A 374 5.26 -9.26 18.57
CA ALA A 374 4.39 -8.80 17.49
C ALA A 374 3.00 -8.43 18.00
N PHE A 375 2.20 -7.82 17.13
CA PHE A 375 0.80 -7.45 17.39
C PHE A 375 -0.07 -7.91 16.24
N LEU A 376 -1.32 -8.28 16.54
CA LEU A 376 -2.33 -8.70 15.58
C LEU A 376 -3.56 -7.81 15.68
N THR A 377 -4.17 -7.52 14.53
CA THR A 377 -5.46 -6.86 14.44
C THR A 377 -6.16 -7.23 13.13
N ALA A 378 -7.39 -6.78 12.92
CA ALA A 378 -8.08 -6.95 11.66
C ALA A 378 -7.34 -6.24 10.52
N GLY A 379 -7.32 -6.87 9.35
CA GLY A 379 -7.09 -6.17 8.10
C GLY A 379 -8.37 -5.58 7.53
N PRO A 380 -8.30 -4.70 6.52
CA PRO A 380 -9.48 -4.25 5.79
C PRO A 380 -10.15 -5.42 5.06
N GLY A 381 -11.46 -5.30 4.86
CA GLY A 381 -12.23 -6.28 4.09
C GLY A 381 -13.52 -6.71 4.79
N PRO A 382 -14.36 -7.50 4.07
CA PRO A 382 -14.23 -7.84 2.65
C PRO A 382 -14.34 -6.61 1.72
N ALA A 383 -13.89 -6.77 0.47
CA ALA A 383 -13.91 -5.68 -0.51
C ALA A 383 -15.34 -5.15 -0.73
N GLY A 384 -15.52 -3.83 -0.69
CA GLY A 384 -16.75 -3.16 -1.08
C GLY A 384 -16.89 -3.08 -2.61
N ARG A 385 -18.10 -2.77 -3.08
CA ARG A 385 -18.35 -2.52 -4.51
C ARG A 385 -17.60 -1.28 -4.99
N LEU A 386 -17.10 -1.34 -6.22
CA LEU A 386 -16.35 -0.24 -6.82
C LEU A 386 -17.25 0.99 -7.06
N ASP A 387 -18.50 0.79 -7.47
CA ASP A 387 -19.47 1.85 -7.72
C ASP A 387 -20.02 2.51 -6.42
N ALA A 388 -19.79 1.89 -5.28
CA ALA A 388 -20.14 2.46 -3.97
C ALA A 388 -19.07 3.41 -3.40
N TRP A 389 -17.97 3.62 -4.12
CA TRP A 389 -16.92 4.51 -3.68
C TRP A 389 -17.38 5.96 -3.51
N ARG A 390 -17.01 6.60 -2.41
CA ARG A 390 -17.29 8.02 -2.12
C ARG A 390 -16.07 8.66 -1.49
N THR A 391 -15.60 9.75 -2.05
CA THR A 391 -14.42 10.49 -1.59
C THR A 391 -14.56 10.98 -0.14
N ILE A 392 -15.76 11.41 0.24
CA ILE A 392 -16.04 11.92 1.59
C ILE A 392 -15.79 10.87 2.68
N SER A 393 -15.92 9.58 2.38
CA SER A 393 -15.68 8.50 3.35
C SER A 393 -14.25 8.52 3.93
N PHE A 394 -13.30 9.10 3.20
CA PHE A 394 -11.94 9.29 3.68
C PHE A 394 -11.86 10.21 4.90
N TRP A 395 -12.70 11.22 4.94
CA TRP A 395 -12.74 12.19 6.03
C TRP A 395 -13.55 11.71 7.23
N GLN A 396 -14.50 10.80 6.99
CA GLN A 396 -15.50 10.36 7.96
C GLN A 396 -15.04 9.25 8.90
N GLN A 397 -14.10 8.42 8.46
CA GLN A 397 -13.79 7.16 9.17
C GLN A 397 -12.30 6.93 9.34
N ALA A 398 -11.91 6.57 10.56
CA ALA A 398 -10.58 6.05 10.83
C ALA A 398 -10.35 4.73 10.07
N SER A 399 -9.09 4.42 9.80
CA SER A 399 -8.69 3.21 9.09
C SER A 399 -7.90 2.28 10.00
N LEU A 400 -8.16 0.98 9.89
CA LEU A 400 -7.42 -0.08 10.60
C LEU A 400 -5.93 -0.14 10.23
N THR A 401 -5.53 0.45 9.09
CA THR A 401 -4.14 0.42 8.62
C THR A 401 -3.32 1.63 9.06
N THR A 402 -3.96 2.76 9.32
CA THR A 402 -3.32 4.03 9.67
C THR A 402 -2.44 3.98 10.93
N PRO A 403 -2.81 3.30 12.03
CA PRO A 403 -1.97 3.24 13.23
C PRO A 403 -0.52 2.83 12.91
N PHE A 404 -0.31 1.86 12.06
CA PHE A 404 1.02 1.32 11.76
C PHE A 404 1.86 2.17 10.78
N ASN A 405 1.24 3.14 10.10
CA ASN A 405 1.98 4.20 9.39
C ASN A 405 2.48 5.26 10.37
N VAL A 406 1.65 5.66 11.32
CA VAL A 406 2.01 6.63 12.36
C VAL A 406 3.17 6.11 13.20
N LEU A 407 3.11 4.83 13.60
CA LEU A 407 4.11 4.16 14.43
C LEU A 407 5.41 3.80 13.67
N GLY A 408 5.38 3.71 12.34
CA GLY A 408 6.56 3.54 11.49
C GLY A 408 7.20 2.14 11.47
N GLY A 409 6.80 1.20 12.34
CA GLY A 409 7.28 -0.19 12.33
C GLY A 409 6.73 -1.01 11.17
N PRO A 410 7.25 -2.23 10.92
CA PRO A 410 6.78 -3.09 9.84
C PRO A 410 5.37 -3.59 10.08
N ALA A 411 4.53 -3.58 9.05
CA ALA A 411 3.17 -4.11 9.10
C ALA A 411 2.84 -4.91 7.83
N LEU A 412 2.25 -6.07 7.99
CA LEU A 412 1.92 -6.99 6.91
C LEU A 412 0.44 -7.34 6.93
N ALA A 413 -0.20 -7.34 5.76
CA ALA A 413 -1.53 -7.90 5.60
C ALA A 413 -1.44 -9.31 5.00
N GLN A 414 -2.27 -10.22 5.51
CA GLN A 414 -2.32 -11.62 5.08
C GLN A 414 -3.75 -12.15 5.08
N CYS A 415 -4.07 -12.98 4.08
CA CYS A 415 -5.37 -13.66 4.00
C CYS A 415 -5.57 -14.66 5.14
N ILE A 416 -6.75 -14.61 5.77
CA ILE A 416 -7.16 -15.50 6.87
C ILE A 416 -8.45 -16.28 6.57
N GLY A 417 -8.98 -16.14 5.38
CA GLY A 417 -10.22 -16.79 4.96
C GLY A 417 -10.92 -16.06 3.84
N TYR A 418 -12.15 -16.46 3.61
CA TYR A 418 -13.01 -15.87 2.59
C TYR A 418 -14.41 -15.71 3.14
N SER A 419 -15.09 -14.62 2.74
CA SER A 419 -16.52 -14.43 3.02
C SER A 419 -17.39 -15.41 2.23
N ASP A 420 -18.67 -15.48 2.55
CA ASP A 420 -19.65 -16.28 1.79
C ASP A 420 -19.74 -15.88 0.31
N ALA A 421 -19.47 -14.60 0.00
CA ALA A 421 -19.34 -14.10 -1.37
C ALA A 421 -18.01 -14.47 -2.05
N GLY A 422 -17.13 -15.20 -1.37
CA GLY A 422 -15.82 -15.61 -1.88
C GLY A 422 -14.76 -14.52 -1.89
N LEU A 423 -14.99 -13.38 -1.25
CA LEU A 423 -14.03 -12.28 -1.14
C LEU A 423 -13.05 -12.55 0.00
N PRO A 424 -11.75 -12.22 -0.15
CA PRO A 424 -10.75 -12.42 0.88
C PRO A 424 -11.03 -11.66 2.17
N LEU A 425 -10.69 -12.28 3.30
CA LEU A 425 -10.64 -11.70 4.64
C LEU A 425 -9.19 -11.67 5.10
N SER A 426 -8.81 -10.68 5.92
CA SER A 426 -7.41 -10.50 6.27
C SER A 426 -7.19 -10.12 7.73
N MET A 427 -5.97 -10.44 8.22
CA MET A 427 -5.41 -9.88 9.44
C MET A 427 -4.20 -9.00 9.11
N GLN A 428 -3.83 -8.13 10.03
CA GLN A 428 -2.57 -7.41 10.03
C GLN A 428 -1.65 -7.94 11.14
N ILE A 429 -0.38 -8.08 10.82
CA ILE A 429 0.71 -8.42 11.73
C ILE A 429 1.63 -7.20 11.79
N TYR A 430 1.91 -6.69 12.99
CA TYR A 430 2.75 -5.52 13.22
C TYR A 430 3.84 -5.85 14.24
N ALA A 431 5.00 -5.21 14.13
CA ALA A 431 6.06 -5.34 15.13
C ALA A 431 6.80 -3.99 15.32
N ARG A 432 7.69 -3.95 16.33
CA ARG A 432 8.54 -2.77 16.56
C ARG A 432 9.38 -2.44 15.33
N PRO A 433 9.83 -1.18 15.16
CA PRO A 433 10.71 -0.80 14.06
C PRO A 433 11.91 -1.75 13.92
N PHE A 434 12.27 -2.07 12.68
CA PHE A 434 13.34 -3.01 12.27
C PHE A 434 13.14 -4.48 12.70
N ALA A 435 11.95 -4.85 13.13
CA ALA A 435 11.56 -6.25 13.35
C ALA A 435 10.79 -6.84 12.16
N ASP A 436 11.17 -6.48 10.94
CA ASP A 436 10.56 -6.96 9.69
C ASP A 436 10.64 -8.48 9.56
N SER A 437 11.74 -9.10 10.00
CA SER A 437 11.89 -10.56 10.09
C SER A 437 10.83 -11.21 10.97
N THR A 438 10.48 -10.57 12.09
CA THR A 438 9.46 -11.09 13.04
C THR A 438 8.09 -11.14 12.39
N VAL A 439 7.69 -10.05 11.69
CA VAL A 439 6.42 -9.99 10.98
C VAL A 439 6.34 -11.06 9.90
N LEU A 440 7.39 -11.20 9.09
CA LEU A 440 7.49 -12.23 8.05
C LEU A 440 7.46 -13.66 8.64
N ARG A 441 8.12 -13.88 9.77
CA ARG A 441 8.15 -15.17 10.46
C ARG A 441 6.77 -15.59 10.96
N VAL A 442 6.01 -14.66 11.58
CA VAL A 442 4.64 -14.93 12.04
C VAL A 442 3.73 -15.24 10.83
N ALA A 443 3.83 -14.41 9.78
CA ALA A 443 3.07 -14.61 8.54
C ALA A 443 3.37 -15.97 7.91
N HIS A 444 4.63 -16.33 7.77
CA HIS A 444 5.05 -17.61 7.18
C HIS A 444 4.61 -18.82 8.00
N ALA A 445 4.71 -18.76 9.34
CA ALA A 445 4.25 -19.83 10.21
C ALA A 445 2.74 -20.07 10.07
N TYR A 446 1.94 -19.00 10.06
CA TYR A 446 0.50 -19.05 9.85
C TYR A 446 0.14 -19.61 8.46
N GLU A 447 0.81 -19.09 7.40
CA GLU A 447 0.59 -19.50 6.01
C GLU A 447 0.80 -21.00 5.81
N ARG A 448 1.83 -21.58 6.44
CA ARG A 448 2.11 -23.03 6.35
C ARG A 448 1.09 -23.89 7.07
N ALA A 449 0.40 -23.36 8.07
CA ALA A 449 -0.60 -24.06 8.87
C ALA A 449 -2.02 -23.96 8.28
N THR A 450 -2.22 -23.17 7.21
CA THR A 450 -3.55 -22.90 6.66
C THR A 450 -3.60 -23.10 5.15
N PRO A 451 -4.78 -23.39 4.55
CA PRO A 451 -4.90 -23.67 3.12
C PRO A 451 -5.14 -22.42 2.26
N TRP A 452 -5.24 -21.21 2.84
CA TRP A 452 -5.80 -20.05 2.17
C TRP A 452 -5.08 -19.66 0.88
N ARG A 453 -3.73 -19.81 0.84
CA ARG A 453 -2.91 -19.51 -0.34
C ARG A 453 -3.16 -20.44 -1.54
N THR A 454 -3.84 -21.56 -1.36
CA THR A 454 -4.13 -22.50 -2.46
C THR A 454 -5.34 -22.10 -3.28
N ARG A 455 -6.22 -21.24 -2.75
CA ARG A 455 -7.37 -20.73 -3.47
C ARG A 455 -6.95 -19.63 -4.45
N ARG A 456 -7.58 -19.63 -5.62
CA ARG A 456 -7.31 -18.68 -6.71
C ARG A 456 -8.61 -18.08 -7.22
N PRO A 457 -8.62 -16.82 -7.71
CA PRO A 457 -9.80 -16.29 -8.39
C PRO A 457 -10.07 -17.06 -9.69
N ALA A 458 -11.35 -17.34 -9.95
CA ALA A 458 -11.79 -17.98 -11.18
C ALA A 458 -11.88 -16.93 -12.29
N LEU A 459 -10.87 -16.89 -13.18
CA LEU A 459 -10.82 -15.97 -14.31
C LEU A 459 -10.91 -16.76 -15.62
N ASP A 460 -11.83 -16.34 -16.50
CA ASP A 460 -11.99 -16.89 -17.84
C ASP A 460 -11.69 -15.79 -18.88
N ALA A 461 -10.65 -16.02 -19.69
CA ALA A 461 -10.25 -15.11 -20.77
C ALA A 461 -11.33 -14.97 -21.87
N ARG A 462 -12.27 -15.93 -21.95
CA ARG A 462 -13.37 -15.93 -22.94
C ARG A 462 -14.62 -15.20 -22.43
N ALA A 463 -14.68 -14.92 -21.12
CA ALA A 463 -15.83 -14.22 -20.57
C ALA A 463 -15.86 -12.78 -21.09
N SER A 464 -16.97 -12.39 -21.70
CA SER A 464 -17.22 -10.99 -22.00
C SER A 464 -17.48 -10.24 -20.69
N PHE A 465 -16.67 -9.23 -20.42
CA PHE A 465 -16.88 -8.34 -19.29
C PHE A 465 -16.70 -6.90 -19.77
N SER A 466 -17.73 -6.08 -19.54
CA SER A 466 -17.61 -4.65 -19.77
C SER A 466 -16.85 -4.02 -18.60
N ALA A 467 -15.63 -3.58 -18.87
CA ALA A 467 -14.82 -2.85 -17.90
C ALA A 467 -15.18 -1.35 -17.84
N ALA A 468 -16.44 -0.98 -18.19
CA ALA A 468 -16.89 0.40 -18.13
C ALA A 468 -16.69 0.98 -16.74
N GLN A 469 -16.21 2.23 -16.70
CA GLN A 469 -16.04 2.98 -15.45
C GLN A 469 -17.41 3.22 -14.79
N PRO A 470 -17.50 3.16 -13.45
CA PRO A 470 -18.62 3.74 -12.75
C PRO A 470 -18.77 5.24 -13.07
N PRO A 471 -19.97 5.80 -12.98
CA PRO A 471 -20.14 7.24 -13.09
C PRO A 471 -19.42 7.95 -11.94
N VAL A 472 -18.93 9.16 -12.21
CA VAL A 472 -18.35 10.01 -11.16
C VAL A 472 -19.43 10.33 -10.13
N PRO A 473 -19.23 10.00 -8.85
CA PRO A 473 -20.23 10.26 -7.81
C PRO A 473 -20.50 11.76 -7.65
N GLU A 474 -21.74 12.14 -7.42
CA GLU A 474 -22.04 13.53 -7.05
C GLU A 474 -21.40 13.86 -5.70
N PRO A 475 -20.85 15.09 -5.53
CA PRO A 475 -20.30 15.53 -4.26
C PRO A 475 -21.41 15.62 -3.20
N GLU A 476 -21.06 15.33 -1.97
CA GLU A 476 -21.99 15.54 -0.85
C GLU A 476 -22.25 17.02 -0.65
N LYS A 477 -23.48 17.38 -0.26
CA LYS A 477 -23.81 18.76 0.08
C LYS A 477 -23.11 19.16 1.36
N ALA A 478 -22.46 20.31 1.31
CA ALA A 478 -21.82 20.88 2.48
C ALA A 478 -22.85 21.36 3.51
N MET A 479 -22.74 20.88 4.74
CA MET A 479 -23.58 21.24 5.87
C MET A 479 -22.93 22.36 6.71
N ILE A 480 -22.51 23.47 6.06
CA ILE A 480 -21.86 24.63 6.68
C ILE A 480 -22.59 25.92 6.32
N GLY A 481 -22.52 26.94 7.21
CA GLY A 481 -23.11 28.24 6.98
C GLY A 481 -22.31 29.10 6.00
N GLN A 482 -22.93 30.21 5.57
CA GLN A 482 -22.33 31.12 4.57
C GLN A 482 -20.98 31.69 5.02
N THR A 483 -20.85 32.11 6.28
CA THR A 483 -19.58 32.63 6.83
C THR A 483 -18.42 31.64 6.64
N ARG A 484 -18.62 30.35 6.90
CA ARG A 484 -17.59 29.32 6.70
C ARG A 484 -17.27 29.11 5.22
N ARG A 485 -18.27 29.21 4.33
CA ARG A 485 -18.07 29.17 2.88
C ARG A 485 -17.21 30.35 2.41
N ASP A 486 -17.46 31.56 2.91
CA ASP A 486 -16.70 32.76 2.56
C ASP A 486 -15.25 32.66 3.05
N GLU A 487 -15.01 32.09 4.22
CA GLU A 487 -13.66 31.79 4.73
C GLU A 487 -12.92 30.82 3.81
N ILE A 488 -13.56 29.72 3.38
CA ILE A 488 -12.98 28.73 2.48
C ILE A 488 -12.69 29.36 1.10
N ALA A 489 -13.59 30.19 0.59
CA ALA A 489 -13.37 30.93 -0.66
C ALA A 489 -12.14 31.86 -0.57
N ALA A 490 -11.99 32.55 0.57
CA ALA A 490 -10.80 33.39 0.82
C ALA A 490 -9.51 32.57 0.91
N LEU A 491 -9.56 31.33 1.46
CA LEU A 491 -8.43 30.40 1.46
C LEU A 491 -8.03 29.99 0.04
N CYS A 492 -9.00 29.62 -0.81
CA CYS A 492 -8.77 29.28 -2.21
C CYS A 492 -8.13 30.45 -2.97
N GLN A 493 -8.67 31.67 -2.78
CA GLN A 493 -8.14 32.88 -3.42
C GLN A 493 -6.68 33.16 -2.99
N ARG A 494 -6.36 33.06 -1.70
CA ARG A 494 -4.98 33.22 -1.19
C ARG A 494 -4.04 32.16 -1.74
N ALA A 495 -4.52 30.95 -1.91
CA ALA A 495 -3.76 29.86 -2.53
C ALA A 495 -3.60 30.01 -4.05
N GLY A 496 -4.26 30.98 -4.68
CA GLY A 496 -4.25 31.17 -6.14
C GLY A 496 -5.01 30.09 -6.91
N LEU A 497 -6.03 29.49 -6.26
CA LEU A 497 -6.86 28.42 -6.84
C LEU A 497 -8.23 28.97 -7.28
N THR A 498 -8.64 28.62 -8.50
CA THR A 498 -9.98 28.90 -9.02
C THR A 498 -10.72 27.57 -9.16
N LEU A 499 -11.60 27.28 -8.22
CA LEU A 499 -12.41 26.06 -8.21
C LEU A 499 -13.71 26.30 -8.99
N ASN A 500 -14.16 25.27 -9.71
CA ASN A 500 -15.54 25.24 -10.20
C ASN A 500 -16.51 24.97 -9.03
N GLU A 501 -17.82 25.11 -9.27
CA GLU A 501 -18.85 24.93 -8.25
C GLU A 501 -18.78 23.53 -7.60
N ARG A 502 -18.57 22.50 -8.40
CA ARG A 502 -18.47 21.11 -7.95
C ARG A 502 -17.30 20.89 -6.99
N HIS A 503 -16.10 21.33 -7.36
CA HIS A 503 -14.92 21.18 -6.51
C HIS A 503 -15.00 22.04 -5.25
N PHE A 504 -15.60 23.24 -5.36
CA PHE A 504 -15.82 24.09 -4.20
C PHE A 504 -16.82 23.47 -3.22
N GLU A 505 -17.94 22.90 -3.70
CA GLU A 505 -18.90 22.20 -2.85
C GLU A 505 -18.27 21.00 -2.16
N GLN A 506 -17.48 20.20 -2.89
CA GLN A 506 -16.75 19.06 -2.34
C GLN A 506 -15.76 19.48 -1.23
N LEU A 507 -15.03 20.58 -1.45
CA LEU A 507 -14.14 21.16 -0.42
C LEU A 507 -14.92 21.64 0.81
N CYS A 508 -16.03 22.34 0.61
CA CYS A 508 -16.91 22.78 1.69
C CYS A 508 -17.48 21.61 2.50
N ALA A 509 -17.79 20.49 1.84
CA ALA A 509 -18.31 19.28 2.52
C ALA A 509 -17.26 18.63 3.44
N THR A 510 -15.96 18.83 3.21
CA THR A 510 -14.89 18.29 4.07
C THR A 510 -14.64 19.13 5.32
N ALA A 511 -15.04 20.40 5.34
CA ALA A 511 -14.70 21.34 6.41
C ALA A 511 -15.07 20.88 7.82
N PRO A 512 -16.29 20.34 8.10
CA PRO A 512 -16.65 19.90 9.44
C PRO A 512 -15.70 18.83 9.99
N TYR A 513 -15.26 17.89 9.15
CA TYR A 513 -14.36 16.81 9.56
C TYR A 513 -12.95 17.33 9.87
N ILE A 514 -12.45 18.29 9.09
CA ILE A 514 -11.15 18.93 9.35
C ILE A 514 -11.21 19.75 10.64
N ASP A 515 -12.28 20.52 10.85
CA ASP A 515 -12.49 21.30 12.07
C ASP A 515 -12.53 20.37 13.30
N GLU A 516 -13.18 19.20 13.21
CA GLU A 516 -13.18 18.21 14.27
C GLU A 516 -11.80 17.59 14.51
N MET A 517 -11.07 17.19 13.45
CA MET A 517 -9.73 16.59 13.55
C MET A 517 -8.75 17.56 14.21
N THR A 518 -8.74 18.82 13.77
CA THR A 518 -7.86 19.84 14.32
C THR A 518 -8.26 20.21 15.76
N GLY A 519 -9.57 20.15 16.08
CA GLY A 519 -10.09 20.37 17.42
C GLY A 519 -9.72 19.28 18.43
N ARG A 520 -9.51 18.03 17.97
CA ARG A 520 -9.10 16.89 18.81
C ARG A 520 -7.59 16.85 19.09
N LEU A 521 -6.77 17.65 18.40
CA LEU A 521 -5.32 17.68 18.68
C LEU A 521 -5.05 18.21 20.08
N GLU A 522 -4.09 17.59 20.76
CA GLU A 522 -3.57 18.06 22.03
C GLU A 522 -2.93 19.44 21.86
N ARG A 523 -3.46 20.48 22.55
CA ARG A 523 -2.99 21.86 22.45
C ARG A 523 -2.20 22.33 23.66
N ASP A 524 -2.16 21.53 24.71
CA ASP A 524 -1.39 21.79 25.92
C ASP A 524 -0.32 20.71 26.15
N PRO A 525 0.58 20.52 25.19
CA PRO A 525 1.72 19.62 25.36
C PRO A 525 2.71 20.26 26.32
N GLU A 526 3.48 19.44 27.04
CA GLU A 526 4.58 19.95 27.83
C GLU A 526 5.57 20.74 26.96
N PHE A 527 6.17 21.79 27.51
CA PHE A 527 7.05 22.70 26.77
C PHE A 527 8.17 21.96 26.00
N TYR A 528 8.65 20.82 26.52
CA TYR A 528 9.71 20.01 25.95
C TYR A 528 9.23 18.93 24.94
N ASP A 529 7.94 18.83 24.68
CA ASP A 529 7.43 17.91 23.68
C ASP A 529 7.80 18.40 22.27
N GLU A 530 8.87 17.86 21.73
CA GLU A 530 9.31 18.18 20.38
C GLU A 530 8.48 17.44 19.30
N PRO A 531 8.41 17.99 18.07
CA PRO A 531 7.84 17.27 16.94
C PRO A 531 8.53 15.92 16.72
N SER A 532 7.80 14.97 16.15
CA SER A 532 8.38 13.70 15.75
C SER A 532 9.47 13.94 14.71
N ASN A 533 10.72 13.75 15.11
CA ASN A 533 11.81 13.60 14.15
C ASN A 533 11.63 12.25 13.45
N ILE A 534 11.58 12.28 12.12
CA ILE A 534 11.38 11.12 11.27
C ILE A 534 12.53 10.10 11.43
N PHE A 535 13.61 10.47 12.11
CA PHE A 535 14.90 9.81 12.12
C PHE A 535 15.35 9.31 13.50
N ILE A 536 14.47 8.81 14.33
CA ILE A 536 14.92 8.00 15.45
C ILE A 536 15.18 6.60 14.92
N ALA A 537 16.45 6.40 14.50
CA ALA A 537 16.97 5.09 14.19
C ALA A 537 17.03 4.23 15.46
#